data_028e0d2edbe39563317a49ab7956eed2
#
_entry.id   028e0d2edbe39563317a49ab7956eed2
#
_cell.length_a   1.000
_cell.length_b   1.000
_cell.length_c   1.000
_cell.angle_alpha   90.00
_cell.angle_beta   90.00
_cell.angle_gamma   90.00
#
_symmetry.space_group_name_H-M   'P 1'
#
loop_
_entity.id
_entity.type
_entity.pdbx_description
1 polymer ?
#
loop_
_entity_poly.entity_id
_entity_poly.type
_entity_poly.pdbx_seq_one_letter_code
_entity_poly.pdbx_strand_id
1 'polypeptide(L)'
;MPVLLFMIILVIQAGLWFHGSQLAEAAAQEGVQAGRAESGSSAVAEARARDFLDRLSPSVASTAQVHATRTAEVTRVEVSGRVQQVVPGLVLTVSGAAEAPTERFREDR
;
A
#
# COMPACT_ATOMS: atom_id res chain seq x y z
N MET A 1 25.77 -14.77 23.42
CA MET A 1 25.62 -14.60 21.98
C MET A 1 24.17 -14.70 21.48
N PRO A 2 23.28 -15.52 22.10
CA PRO A 2 21.90 -15.57 21.62
C PRO A 2 21.19 -14.20 21.69
N VAL A 3 21.54 -13.37 22.67
CA VAL A 3 20.91 -12.06 22.77
C VAL A 3 21.31 -11.17 21.59
N LEU A 4 22.58 -11.21 21.20
CA LEU A 4 23.04 -10.43 20.08
C LEU A 4 22.37 -10.87 18.78
N LEU A 5 22.28 -12.18 18.57
CA LEU A 5 21.62 -12.71 17.38
C LEU A 5 20.15 -12.31 17.34
N PHE A 6 19.49 -12.37 18.49
CA PHE A 6 18.09 -11.98 18.57
C PHE A 6 17.90 -10.50 18.22
N MET A 7 18.82 -9.66 18.68
CA MET A 7 18.76 -8.23 18.36
C MET A 7 18.92 -7.97 16.86
N ILE A 8 19.82 -8.71 16.22
CA ILE A 8 20.02 -8.58 14.78
C ILE A 8 18.74 -8.94 14.04
N ILE A 9 18.09 -10.04 14.46
CA ILE A 9 16.85 -10.48 13.84
C ILE A 9 15.76 -9.42 14.01
N LEU A 10 15.69 -8.80 15.19
CA LEU A 10 14.71 -7.75 15.43
C LEU A 10 14.94 -6.54 14.53
N VAL A 11 16.21 -6.19 14.31
CA VAL A 11 16.52 -5.07 13.42
C VAL A 11 16.07 -5.39 12.00
N ILE A 12 16.32 -6.61 11.55
CA ILE A 12 15.90 -7.03 10.21
C ILE A 12 14.37 -6.96 10.12
N GLN A 13 13.67 -7.44 11.14
CA GLN A 13 12.21 -7.42 11.14
C GLN A 13 11.68 -6.01 11.09
N ALA A 14 12.30 -5.10 11.85
CA ALA A 14 11.91 -3.70 11.82
C ALA A 14 12.13 -3.08 10.45
N GLY A 15 13.26 -3.42 9.81
CA GLY A 15 13.55 -2.93 8.47
C GLY A 15 12.54 -3.42 7.44
N LEU A 16 12.15 -4.68 7.54
CA LEU A 16 11.14 -5.24 6.64
C LEU A 16 9.80 -4.55 6.85
N TRP A 17 9.43 -4.31 8.10
CA TRP A 17 8.19 -3.61 8.39
C TRP A 17 8.20 -2.20 7.81
N PHE A 18 9.30 -1.48 8.01
CA PHE A 18 9.41 -0.12 7.53
C PHE A 18 9.34 -0.07 6.01
N HIS A 19 10.07 -0.97 5.36
CA HIS A 19 10.09 -1.04 3.90
C HIS A 19 8.68 -1.38 3.37
N GLY A 20 8.03 -2.37 4.01
CA GLY A 20 6.69 -2.75 3.62
C GLY A 20 5.68 -1.62 3.79
N SER A 21 5.82 -0.85 4.88
CA SER A 21 4.94 0.31 5.11
C SER A 21 5.10 1.34 4.01
N GLN A 22 6.34 1.61 3.59
CA GLN A 22 6.59 2.56 2.52
C GLN A 22 6.02 2.07 1.20
N LEU A 23 6.14 0.77 0.92
CA LEU A 23 5.57 0.21 -0.29
C LEU A 23 4.06 0.27 -0.29
N ALA A 24 3.43 0.02 0.86
CA ALA A 24 1.98 0.11 0.96
C ALA A 24 1.51 1.54 0.69
N GLU A 25 2.22 2.51 1.26
CA GLU A 25 1.87 3.91 1.03
C GLU A 25 2.07 4.30 -0.43
N ALA A 26 3.19 3.87 -1.02
CA ALA A 26 3.47 4.16 -2.43
C ALA A 26 2.41 3.51 -3.33
N ALA A 27 1.99 2.28 -2.99
CA ALA A 27 0.94 1.61 -3.76
C ALA A 27 -0.37 2.38 -3.67
N ALA A 28 -0.69 2.89 -2.48
CA ALA A 28 -1.91 3.67 -2.31
C ALA A 28 -1.85 4.93 -3.15
N GLN A 29 -0.70 5.60 -3.19
CA GLN A 29 -0.54 6.80 -4.00
C GLN A 29 -0.64 6.50 -5.49
N GLU A 30 -0.04 5.37 -5.93
CA GLU A 30 -0.19 4.94 -7.32
C GLU A 30 -1.65 4.71 -7.67
N GLY A 31 -2.37 4.06 -6.77
CA GLY A 31 -3.79 3.80 -6.98
C GLY A 31 -4.59 5.08 -7.07
N VAL A 32 -4.31 6.04 -6.18
CA VAL A 32 -5.01 7.32 -6.20
C VAL A 32 -4.76 8.04 -7.51
N GLN A 33 -3.50 8.04 -7.99
CA GLN A 33 -3.19 8.71 -9.25
C GLN A 33 -4.02 8.14 -10.41
N ALA A 34 -4.15 6.82 -10.45
CA ALA A 34 -4.92 6.19 -11.52
C ALA A 34 -6.41 6.38 -11.33
N GLY A 35 -6.88 6.28 -10.07
CA GLY A 35 -8.31 6.33 -9.78
C GLY A 35 -8.90 7.72 -9.87
N ARG A 36 -8.11 8.74 -9.53
CA ARG A 36 -8.60 10.12 -9.54
C ARG A 36 -8.70 10.72 -10.93
N ALA A 37 -8.04 10.12 -11.89
CA ALA A 37 -8.06 10.63 -13.26
C ALA A 37 -9.49 10.65 -13.80
N GLU A 38 -9.74 11.51 -14.75
CA GLU A 38 -11.09 11.70 -15.30
C GLU A 38 -11.71 10.39 -15.78
N SER A 39 -10.88 9.52 -16.37
CA SER A 39 -11.33 8.22 -16.86
C SER A 39 -11.17 7.11 -15.82
N GLY A 40 -10.79 7.45 -14.59
CA GLY A 40 -10.52 6.45 -13.58
C GLY A 40 -11.76 5.97 -12.84
N SER A 41 -11.56 4.99 -11.99
CA SER A 41 -12.62 4.44 -11.15
C SER A 41 -11.98 3.80 -9.92
N SER A 42 -12.80 3.39 -8.95
CA SER A 42 -12.27 2.68 -7.80
C SER A 42 -11.66 1.34 -8.22
N ALA A 43 -12.23 0.68 -9.23
CA ALA A 43 -11.65 -0.57 -9.73
C ALA A 43 -10.27 -0.34 -10.35
N VAL A 44 -10.12 0.74 -11.10
CA VAL A 44 -8.82 1.10 -11.68
C VAL A 44 -7.82 1.40 -10.59
N ALA A 45 -8.24 2.12 -9.54
CA ALA A 45 -7.36 2.44 -8.43
C ALA A 45 -6.87 1.18 -7.73
N GLU A 46 -7.78 0.26 -7.46
CA GLU A 46 -7.40 -1.00 -6.80
C GLU A 46 -6.47 -1.82 -7.65
N ALA A 47 -6.76 -1.91 -8.94
CA ALA A 47 -5.92 -2.68 -9.86
C ALA A 47 -4.52 -2.10 -9.95
N ARG A 48 -4.40 -0.79 -10.00
CA ARG A 48 -3.09 -0.14 -10.10
C ARG A 48 -2.29 -0.34 -8.82
N ALA A 49 -2.92 -0.20 -7.66
CA ALA A 49 -2.23 -0.39 -6.40
C ALA A 49 -1.75 -1.84 -6.25
N ARG A 50 -2.60 -2.79 -6.62
CA ARG A 50 -2.26 -4.19 -6.52
C ARG A 50 -1.14 -4.57 -7.49
N ASP A 51 -1.20 -4.04 -8.70
CA ASP A 51 -0.16 -4.29 -9.71
C ASP A 51 1.19 -3.76 -9.23
N PHE A 52 1.18 -2.57 -8.60
CA PHE A 52 2.39 -1.99 -8.06
C PHE A 52 3.01 -2.93 -7.00
N LEU A 53 2.18 -3.45 -6.09
CA LEU A 53 2.66 -4.36 -5.06
C LEU A 53 3.18 -5.66 -5.65
N ASP A 54 2.48 -6.20 -6.64
CA ASP A 54 2.89 -7.44 -7.28
C ASP A 54 4.29 -7.33 -7.88
N ARG A 55 4.60 -6.18 -8.43
CA ARG A 55 5.89 -5.99 -9.07
C ARG A 55 7.01 -5.71 -8.07
N LEU A 56 6.71 -5.01 -6.98
CA LEU A 56 7.75 -4.54 -6.09
C LEU A 56 7.86 -5.33 -4.79
N SER A 57 6.80 -5.99 -4.36
CA SER A 57 6.84 -6.76 -3.12
C SER A 57 5.81 -7.88 -3.15
N PRO A 58 6.14 -8.99 -3.84
CA PRO A 58 5.18 -10.11 -3.91
C PRO A 58 4.78 -10.64 -2.55
N SER A 59 5.67 -10.58 -1.55
CA SER A 59 5.34 -11.10 -0.22
C SER A 59 4.25 -10.26 0.45
N VAL A 60 4.31 -8.94 0.28
CA VAL A 60 3.24 -8.08 0.78
C VAL A 60 1.99 -8.25 -0.06
N ALA A 61 2.17 -8.36 -1.39
CA ALA A 61 1.04 -8.49 -2.30
C ALA A 61 0.20 -9.73 -2.01
N SER A 62 0.84 -10.82 -1.60
CA SER A 62 0.13 -12.08 -1.35
C SER A 62 -0.87 -11.96 -0.21
N THR A 63 -0.65 -11.04 0.73
CA THR A 63 -1.55 -10.81 1.86
C THR A 63 -2.25 -9.46 1.77
N ALA A 64 -2.00 -8.70 0.71
CA ALA A 64 -2.48 -7.34 0.62
C ALA A 64 -3.97 -7.28 0.40
N GLN A 65 -4.58 -6.30 1.04
CA GLN A 65 -5.96 -5.92 0.80
C GLN A 65 -5.96 -4.47 0.35
N VAL A 66 -6.60 -4.21 -0.75
CA VAL A 66 -6.66 -2.88 -1.32
C VAL A 66 -8.12 -2.47 -1.38
N HIS A 67 -8.39 -1.31 -0.84
CA HIS A 67 -9.75 -0.77 -0.81
C HIS A 67 -9.71 0.64 -1.37
N ALA A 68 -10.46 0.89 -2.42
CA ALA A 68 -10.51 2.19 -3.05
C ALA A 68 -11.93 2.73 -3.06
N THR A 69 -12.04 4.01 -2.81
CA THR A 69 -13.31 4.72 -2.87
C THR A 69 -13.12 5.93 -3.76
N ARG A 70 -14.03 6.13 -4.69
CA ARG A 70 -13.99 7.29 -5.57
C ARG A 70 -15.35 7.96 -5.58
N THR A 71 -15.36 9.19 -5.11
CA THR A 71 -16.53 10.04 -5.20
C THR A 71 -16.28 11.14 -6.22
N ALA A 72 -17.27 11.98 -6.47
CA ALA A 72 -17.09 13.11 -7.39
C ALA A 72 -16.05 14.08 -6.87
N GLU A 73 -15.76 14.06 -5.59
CA GLU A 73 -14.89 15.04 -4.96
C GLU A 73 -13.56 14.49 -4.52
N VAL A 74 -13.52 13.23 -4.10
CA VAL A 74 -12.31 12.65 -3.50
C VAL A 74 -12.11 11.22 -3.96
N THR A 75 -10.87 10.88 -4.26
CA THR A 75 -10.45 9.50 -4.50
C THR A 75 -9.51 9.10 -3.36
N ARG A 76 -9.82 7.99 -2.71
CA ARG A 76 -9.03 7.49 -1.58
C ARG A 76 -8.72 6.03 -1.80
N VAL A 77 -7.47 5.66 -1.52
CA VAL A 77 -7.02 4.26 -1.60
C VAL A 77 -6.35 3.89 -0.29
N GLU A 78 -6.75 2.75 0.24
CA GLU A 78 -6.13 2.19 1.44
C GLU A 78 -5.56 0.82 1.10
N VAL A 79 -4.33 0.61 1.51
CA VAL A 79 -3.61 -0.65 1.26
C VAL A 79 -3.15 -1.20 2.60
N SER A 80 -3.38 -2.48 2.83
CA SER A 80 -2.85 -3.14 4.02
C SER A 80 -2.34 -4.51 3.62
N GLY A 81 -1.36 -5.01 4.38
CA GLY A 81 -0.79 -6.32 4.11
C GLY A 81 0.10 -6.71 5.26
N ARG A 82 0.81 -7.82 5.10
CA ARG A 82 1.74 -8.29 6.11
C ARG A 82 3.12 -8.43 5.53
N VAL A 83 4.13 -8.06 6.32
CA VAL A 83 5.51 -8.25 5.89
C VAL A 83 5.94 -9.66 6.20
N GLN A 84 7.02 -10.08 5.52
CA GLN A 84 7.58 -11.39 5.72
C GLN A 84 7.99 -11.55 7.19
N GLN A 85 7.61 -12.69 7.76
CA GLN A 85 7.88 -12.98 9.15
C GLN A 85 9.28 -13.57 9.29
N VAL A 86 10.15 -12.90 10.03
CA VAL A 86 11.48 -13.37 10.33
C VAL A 86 11.51 -13.91 11.76
N VAL A 87 10.81 -13.24 12.67
CA VAL A 87 10.70 -13.69 14.05
C VAL A 87 9.46 -14.58 14.16
N PRO A 88 9.63 -15.84 14.55
CA PRO A 88 8.47 -16.76 14.67
C PRO A 88 7.43 -16.21 15.64
N GLY A 89 6.18 -16.24 15.23
CA GLY A 89 5.08 -15.79 16.06
C GLY A 89 4.84 -14.30 16.01
N LEU A 90 5.71 -13.53 15.37
CA LEU A 90 5.56 -12.08 15.26
C LEU A 90 5.01 -11.75 13.88
N VAL A 91 3.76 -11.34 13.84
CA VAL A 91 3.11 -10.94 12.59
C VAL A 91 2.95 -9.43 12.62
N LEU A 92 3.55 -8.78 11.65
CA LEU A 92 3.48 -7.32 11.54
C LEU A 92 2.67 -6.94 10.33
N THR A 93 1.71 -6.06 10.54
CA THR A 93 0.85 -5.55 9.47
C THR A 93 1.36 -4.20 9.05
N VAL A 94 1.38 -3.97 7.74
CA VAL A 94 1.71 -2.66 7.19
C VAL A 94 0.46 -2.10 6.54
N SER A 95 0.37 -0.79 6.53
CA SER A 95 -0.75 -0.13 5.89
C SER A 95 -0.30 1.21 5.34
N GLY A 96 -0.97 1.64 4.31
CA GLY A 96 -0.76 2.94 3.73
C GLY A 96 -2.07 3.45 3.16
N ALA A 97 -2.21 4.75 3.12
CA ALA A 97 -3.40 5.35 2.56
C ALA A 97 -3.01 6.62 1.83
N ALA A 98 -3.75 6.92 0.78
CA ALA A 98 -3.55 8.14 0.03
C ALA A 98 -4.91 8.66 -0.40
N GLU A 99 -4.99 9.96 -0.53
CA GLU A 99 -6.25 10.61 -0.85
C GLU A 99 -5.94 11.85 -1.67
N ALA A 100 -6.76 12.10 -2.69
CA ALA A 100 -6.57 13.27 -3.53
C ALA A 100 -7.91 13.66 -4.13
N PRO A 101 -8.08 14.94 -4.49
CA PRO A 101 -9.30 15.36 -5.16
C PRO A 101 -9.49 14.61 -6.47
N THR A 102 -10.71 14.17 -6.71
CA THR A 102 -11.03 13.48 -7.94
C THR A 102 -11.06 14.49 -9.07
N GLU A 103 -10.39 14.15 -10.17
CA GLU A 103 -10.46 14.99 -11.38
C GLU A 103 -11.80 14.79 -12.06
N ARG A 104 -12.38 15.89 -12.48
CA ARG A 104 -13.63 15.82 -13.23
C ARG A 104 -13.66 16.94 -14.23
N PHE A 105 -14.41 16.69 -15.28
CA PHE A 105 -14.58 17.68 -16.32
C PHE A 105 -15.38 18.87 -15.80
N ARG A 106 -14.89 20.07 -16.11
CA ARG A 106 -15.57 21.29 -15.70
C ARG A 106 -15.63 22.24 -16.89
N GLU A 107 -16.84 22.55 -17.25
CA GLU A 107 -17.05 23.44 -18.41
C GLU A 107 -16.82 24.89 -18.06
N ASP A 108 -16.96 25.21 -16.81
CA ASP A 108 -16.84 26.61 -16.37
C ASP A 108 -15.43 27.07 -16.13
N ARG A 109 -14.49 26.34 -16.67
CA ARG A 109 -13.08 26.62 -16.46
C ARG A 109 -12.43 27.28 -17.62
#